data_0f535fd1a19dbc8bcaadff333b0d3589
#
_entry.id   0f535fd1a19dbc8bcaadff333b0d3589
#
_cell.length_a   1.000
_cell.length_b   1.000
_cell.length_c   1.000
_cell.angle_alpha   90.00
_cell.angle_beta   90.00
_cell.angle_gamma   90.00
#
_symmetry.space_group_name_H-M   'P 1'
#
loop_
_entity.id
_entity.type
_entity.pdbx_description
1 polymer ?
#
loop_
_entity_poly.entity_id
_entity_poly.type
_entity_poly.pdbx_seq_one_letter_code
_entity_poly.pdbx_strand_id
1 'polypeptide(L)'
;MVAATLAQPKINPHEGPQAKFFCSPADIAIYGGAAGGGKTWAMLAEPLRHVGNPKFGAVIFRKSYPQITGEGGLWDEACQLYPLFGARMLTGDMLARFPSGAKVSFRHMEHEQTKLEWQGTQIPLIEFDELTHFSESQFFYMLSRNRSLCGVRPYVRASCNPDARSWVAKLIAWWIDQDSGFPIPERAGKVRWFVRHGDGLSWGDSRKEMEQRHPGQEPKSLAFFPSKLEDNPTLLKKDPGYLANLMALPRLEREQLLGGNWLATEETVIDKAHLRSYTLRGEIYSVLLHGEHLVIDSHQCRRLATIDTAGTSKEKAEDKKGKPPSWSVLAVWDYWHAKDLLFLRHVWRDQVGWNDLKSRIPEVLKGWGVP
;
A
#
# COMPACT_ATOMS: atom_id res chain seq x y z
N MET A 1 30.05 -25.21 -40.75
CA MET A 1 29.88 -24.82 -39.35
C MET A 1 28.40 -24.98 -38.98
N VAL A 2 28.07 -26.01 -38.19
CA VAL A 2 26.69 -26.25 -37.72
C VAL A 2 26.44 -25.19 -36.64
N ALA A 3 25.53 -24.26 -36.89
CA ALA A 3 25.11 -23.34 -35.90
C ALA A 3 24.45 -24.13 -34.75
N ALA A 4 25.09 -24.17 -33.60
CA ALA A 4 24.48 -24.72 -32.41
C ALA A 4 23.21 -23.90 -32.13
N THR A 5 22.05 -24.51 -32.31
CA THR A 5 20.78 -23.94 -31.90
C THR A 5 20.81 -23.84 -30.38
N LEU A 6 21.20 -22.69 -29.85
CA LEU A 6 21.09 -22.41 -28.41
C LEU A 6 19.63 -22.61 -28.02
N ALA A 7 19.39 -23.53 -27.10
CA ALA A 7 18.07 -23.77 -26.56
C ALA A 7 17.52 -22.44 -26.03
N GLN A 8 16.31 -22.07 -26.45
CA GLN A 8 15.69 -20.84 -25.95
C GLN A 8 15.56 -20.91 -24.40
N PRO A 9 15.94 -19.87 -23.71
CA PRO A 9 15.83 -19.83 -22.26
C PRO A 9 14.35 -20.02 -21.83
N LYS A 10 14.14 -20.88 -20.86
CA LYS A 10 12.79 -21.13 -20.31
C LYS A 10 12.56 -20.27 -19.10
N ILE A 11 11.39 -19.65 -19.02
CA ILE A 11 10.92 -18.97 -17.81
C ILE A 11 10.40 -20.06 -16.87
N ASN A 12 11.03 -20.20 -15.72
CA ASN A 12 10.62 -21.13 -14.66
C ASN A 12 10.32 -20.35 -13.39
N PRO A 13 9.04 -19.96 -13.15
CA PRO A 13 8.66 -19.38 -11.88
C PRO A 13 8.81 -20.42 -10.76
N HIS A 14 9.15 -19.97 -9.56
CA HIS A 14 9.13 -20.82 -8.39
C HIS A 14 7.73 -21.36 -8.13
N GLU A 15 7.65 -22.61 -7.67
CA GLU A 15 6.39 -23.22 -7.25
C GLU A 15 5.74 -22.40 -6.13
N GLY A 16 4.42 -22.46 -6.02
CA GLY A 16 3.66 -21.74 -5.02
C GLY A 16 3.13 -20.38 -5.51
N PRO A 17 3.27 -19.30 -4.71
CA PRO A 17 2.65 -18.01 -5.03
C PRO A 17 3.10 -17.40 -6.35
N GLN A 18 4.38 -17.52 -6.70
CA GLN A 18 4.92 -16.97 -7.94
C GLN A 18 4.31 -17.65 -9.18
N ALA A 19 4.27 -18.98 -9.20
CA ALA A 19 3.65 -19.74 -10.30
C ALA A 19 2.13 -19.43 -10.39
N LYS A 20 1.44 -19.34 -9.24
CA LYS A 20 0.01 -18.98 -9.21
C LYS A 20 -0.24 -17.57 -9.75
N PHE A 21 0.62 -16.61 -9.42
CA PHE A 21 0.55 -15.24 -9.97
C PHE A 21 0.65 -15.24 -11.50
N PHE A 22 1.63 -15.97 -12.06
CA PHE A 22 1.77 -16.13 -13.51
C PHE A 22 0.55 -16.79 -14.17
N CYS A 23 -0.07 -17.75 -13.51
CA CYS A 23 -1.24 -18.44 -14.03
C CYS A 23 -2.57 -17.69 -13.77
N SER A 24 -2.53 -16.50 -13.17
CA SER A 24 -3.74 -15.76 -12.82
C SER A 24 -4.54 -15.34 -14.05
N PRO A 25 -5.84 -15.69 -14.12
CA PRO A 25 -6.73 -15.23 -15.18
C PRO A 25 -7.31 -13.83 -14.91
N ALA A 26 -7.03 -13.24 -13.75
CA ALA A 26 -7.58 -11.96 -13.34
C ALA A 26 -7.11 -10.81 -14.23
N ASP A 27 -7.99 -9.82 -14.45
CA ASP A 27 -7.63 -8.57 -15.12
C ASP A 27 -6.51 -7.84 -14.37
N ILE A 28 -6.55 -7.91 -13.04
CA ILE A 28 -5.58 -7.30 -12.14
C ILE A 28 -5.06 -8.38 -11.20
N ALA A 29 -3.76 -8.64 -11.21
CA ALA A 29 -3.13 -9.52 -10.22
C ALA A 29 -2.07 -8.74 -9.44
N ILE A 30 -2.13 -8.81 -8.12
CA ILE A 30 -1.19 -8.16 -7.21
C ILE A 30 -0.37 -9.25 -6.51
N TYR A 31 0.94 -9.22 -6.71
CA TYR A 31 1.91 -10.08 -6.04
C TYR A 31 2.54 -9.27 -4.90
N GLY A 32 2.01 -9.42 -3.70
CA GLY A 32 2.34 -8.58 -2.57
C GLY A 32 2.73 -9.38 -1.32
N GLY A 33 3.53 -8.78 -0.44
CA GLY A 33 3.94 -9.41 0.80
C GLY A 33 5.39 -9.11 1.15
N ALA A 34 6.04 -10.01 1.90
CA ALA A 34 7.38 -9.84 2.42
C ALA A 34 8.42 -9.49 1.36
N ALA A 35 9.50 -8.82 1.76
CA ALA A 35 10.66 -8.56 0.91
C ALA A 35 11.35 -9.87 0.53
N GLY A 36 12.04 -9.88 -0.61
CA GLY A 36 12.79 -11.05 -1.06
C GLY A 36 11.95 -12.17 -1.70
N GLY A 37 10.62 -12.04 -1.77
CA GLY A 37 9.71 -13.07 -2.35
C GLY A 37 9.77 -13.22 -3.87
N GLY A 38 10.76 -12.66 -4.58
CA GLY A 38 10.93 -12.80 -6.04
C GLY A 38 9.96 -11.96 -6.86
N LYS A 39 9.40 -10.86 -6.28
CA LYS A 39 8.40 -10.01 -6.94
C LYS A 39 8.95 -9.32 -8.19
N THR A 40 10.12 -8.69 -8.10
CA THR A 40 10.75 -7.98 -9.23
C THR A 40 11.00 -8.90 -10.42
N TRP A 41 11.52 -10.10 -10.15
CA TRP A 41 11.72 -11.10 -11.23
C TRP A 41 10.38 -11.51 -11.87
N ALA A 42 9.33 -11.71 -11.08
CA ALA A 42 8.00 -12.03 -11.60
C ALA A 42 7.47 -10.93 -12.52
N MET A 43 7.62 -9.67 -12.14
CA MET A 43 7.23 -8.52 -12.96
C MET A 43 8.02 -8.47 -14.26
N LEU A 44 9.34 -8.67 -14.24
CA LEU A 44 10.18 -8.67 -15.44
C LEU A 44 9.90 -9.87 -16.35
N ALA A 45 9.53 -11.02 -15.81
CA ALA A 45 9.26 -12.23 -16.58
C ALA A 45 7.87 -12.23 -17.24
N GLU A 46 6.89 -11.53 -16.68
CA GLU A 46 5.51 -11.51 -17.19
C GLU A 46 5.38 -11.01 -18.64
N PRO A 47 6.03 -9.90 -19.07
CA PRO A 47 5.98 -9.45 -20.46
C PRO A 47 6.52 -10.46 -21.46
N LEU A 48 7.47 -11.32 -21.05
CA LEU A 48 8.13 -12.30 -21.93
C LEU A 48 7.16 -13.31 -22.54
N ARG A 49 5.98 -13.49 -21.98
CA ARG A 49 4.90 -14.31 -22.57
C ARG A 49 4.47 -13.85 -23.96
N HIS A 50 4.59 -12.56 -24.22
CA HIS A 50 3.99 -11.93 -25.39
C HIS A 50 5.01 -11.29 -26.34
N VAL A 51 6.31 -11.38 -26.02
CA VAL A 51 7.38 -10.72 -26.80
C VAL A 51 7.53 -11.31 -28.20
N GLY A 52 6.91 -12.43 -28.51
CA GLY A 52 6.81 -12.95 -29.88
C GLY A 52 5.82 -12.18 -30.78
N ASN A 53 4.94 -11.37 -30.20
CA ASN A 53 3.95 -10.58 -30.93
C ASN A 53 4.50 -9.18 -31.27
N PRO A 54 4.69 -8.86 -32.59
CA PRO A 54 5.33 -7.60 -33.01
C PRO A 54 4.61 -6.33 -32.55
N LYS A 55 3.31 -6.42 -32.30
CA LYS A 55 2.47 -5.28 -31.88
C LYS A 55 2.33 -5.19 -30.35
N PHE A 56 2.93 -6.11 -29.59
CA PHE A 56 2.83 -6.09 -28.14
C PHE A 56 3.70 -4.99 -27.53
N GLY A 57 3.15 -4.31 -26.53
CA GLY A 57 3.84 -3.33 -25.71
C GLY A 57 3.47 -3.48 -24.24
N ALA A 58 4.46 -3.48 -23.38
CA ALA A 58 4.28 -3.42 -21.93
C ALA A 58 4.94 -2.16 -21.36
N VAL A 59 4.38 -1.65 -20.28
CA VAL A 59 4.96 -0.55 -19.52
C VAL A 59 5.04 -0.95 -18.05
N ILE A 60 6.25 -0.91 -17.50
CA ILE A 60 6.52 -1.16 -16.09
C ILE A 60 6.78 0.18 -15.41
N PHE A 61 5.96 0.51 -14.42
CA PHE A 61 6.04 1.76 -13.67
C PHE A 61 6.74 1.59 -12.34
N ARG A 62 7.62 2.53 -12.01
CA ARG A 62 8.12 2.80 -10.67
C ARG A 62 7.74 4.23 -10.25
N LYS A 63 7.80 4.55 -8.98
CA LYS A 63 7.43 5.88 -8.49
C LYS A 63 8.35 6.96 -9.00
N SER A 64 9.67 6.74 -8.98
CA SER A 64 10.67 7.72 -9.41
C SER A 64 11.73 7.11 -10.32
N TYR A 65 12.40 7.95 -11.10
CA TYR A 65 13.46 7.53 -12.01
C TYR A 65 14.64 6.87 -11.26
N PRO A 66 15.16 7.41 -10.14
CA PRO A 66 16.21 6.74 -9.37
C PRO A 66 15.83 5.34 -8.88
N GLN A 67 14.55 5.06 -8.63
CA GLN A 67 14.09 3.71 -8.26
C GLN A 67 14.12 2.72 -9.43
N ILE A 68 14.12 3.20 -10.68
CA ILE A 68 14.29 2.34 -11.86
C ILE A 68 15.77 2.02 -12.07
N THR A 69 16.65 3.04 -11.96
CA THR A 69 18.06 3.01 -12.36
C THR A 69 19.05 2.76 -11.22
N GLY A 70 18.56 2.62 -9.99
CA GLY A 70 19.41 2.31 -8.83
C GLY A 70 20.16 1.00 -9.04
N GLU A 71 21.35 0.88 -8.47
CA GLU A 71 22.21 -0.31 -8.53
C GLU A 71 21.46 -1.56 -8.09
N GLY A 72 21.50 -2.62 -8.90
CA GLY A 72 20.72 -3.85 -8.66
C GLY A 72 19.21 -3.65 -8.75
N GLY A 73 18.74 -2.52 -9.29
CA GLY A 73 17.33 -2.19 -9.42
C GLY A 73 16.65 -2.81 -10.64
N LEU A 74 15.43 -2.32 -10.90
CA LEU A 74 14.56 -2.90 -11.93
C LEU A 74 15.19 -2.92 -13.34
N TRP A 75 15.90 -1.85 -13.71
CA TRP A 75 16.55 -1.74 -15.01
C TRP A 75 17.76 -2.68 -15.14
N ASP A 76 18.58 -2.77 -14.09
CA ASP A 76 19.76 -3.64 -14.10
C ASP A 76 19.36 -5.11 -14.21
N GLU A 77 18.35 -5.52 -13.45
CA GLU A 77 17.78 -6.87 -13.56
C GLU A 77 17.20 -7.14 -14.96
N ALA A 78 16.54 -6.16 -15.57
CA ALA A 78 16.03 -6.27 -16.93
C ALA A 78 17.18 -6.40 -17.94
N CYS A 79 18.29 -5.67 -17.76
CA CYS A 79 19.49 -5.75 -18.59
C CYS A 79 20.17 -7.13 -18.50
N GLN A 80 20.00 -7.85 -17.41
CA GLN A 80 20.48 -9.23 -17.28
C GLN A 80 19.50 -10.24 -17.91
N LEU A 81 18.20 -10.04 -17.75
CA LEU A 81 17.17 -10.99 -18.14
C LEU A 81 16.82 -10.90 -19.64
N TYR A 82 16.50 -9.74 -20.16
CA TYR A 82 15.89 -9.58 -21.49
C TYR A 82 16.81 -9.89 -22.66
N PRO A 83 18.14 -9.63 -22.59
CA PRO A 83 19.07 -10.06 -23.65
C PRO A 83 19.09 -11.58 -23.84
N LEU A 84 18.79 -12.39 -22.81
CA LEU A 84 18.66 -13.84 -22.94
C LEU A 84 17.55 -14.25 -23.95
N PHE A 85 16.55 -13.37 -24.11
CA PHE A 85 15.43 -13.51 -25.05
C PHE A 85 15.64 -12.68 -26.35
N GLY A 86 16.86 -12.23 -26.58
CA GLY A 86 17.25 -11.51 -27.79
C GLY A 86 16.90 -10.02 -27.78
N ALA A 87 16.50 -9.47 -26.66
CA ALA A 87 16.18 -8.05 -26.61
C ALA A 87 17.43 -7.16 -26.71
N ARG A 88 17.27 -6.04 -27.42
CA ARG A 88 18.21 -4.92 -27.40
C ARG A 88 17.75 -3.93 -26.33
N MET A 89 18.63 -3.64 -25.38
CA MET A 89 18.39 -2.65 -24.33
C MET A 89 18.79 -1.25 -24.82
N LEU A 90 17.87 -0.30 -24.74
CA LEU A 90 18.04 1.09 -25.15
C LEU A 90 17.99 1.96 -23.88
N THR A 91 19.14 2.17 -23.25
CA THR A 91 19.25 2.83 -21.96
C THR A 91 18.75 4.28 -21.98
N GLY A 92 19.04 5.04 -23.04
CA GLY A 92 18.54 6.42 -23.17
C GLY A 92 17.02 6.52 -23.20
N ASP A 93 16.33 5.51 -23.71
CA ASP A 93 14.88 5.46 -23.79
C ASP A 93 14.25 4.62 -22.68
N MET A 94 15.04 3.99 -21.81
CA MET A 94 14.59 3.00 -20.83
C MET A 94 13.63 1.98 -21.46
N LEU A 95 14.09 1.33 -22.55
CA LEU A 95 13.28 0.50 -23.43
C LEU A 95 14.02 -0.79 -23.81
N ALA A 96 13.37 -1.92 -23.63
CA ALA A 96 13.79 -3.18 -24.22
C ALA A 96 13.00 -3.43 -25.52
N ARG A 97 13.71 -3.66 -26.64
CA ARG A 97 13.13 -3.99 -27.93
C ARG A 97 13.51 -5.42 -28.32
N PHE A 98 12.51 -6.24 -28.55
CA PHE A 98 12.68 -7.65 -28.92
C PHE A 98 12.78 -7.83 -30.45
N PRO A 99 13.33 -8.95 -30.93
CA PRO A 99 13.49 -9.21 -32.37
C PRO A 99 12.18 -9.19 -33.18
N SER A 100 11.08 -9.57 -32.56
CA SER A 100 9.73 -9.48 -33.15
C SER A 100 9.26 -8.04 -33.42
N GLY A 101 9.80 -7.06 -32.72
CA GLY A 101 9.32 -5.68 -32.66
C GLY A 101 8.59 -5.34 -31.37
N ALA A 102 8.27 -6.33 -30.53
CA ALA A 102 7.67 -6.10 -29.20
C ALA A 102 8.55 -5.21 -28.32
N LYS A 103 7.91 -4.48 -27.42
CA LYS A 103 8.58 -3.47 -26.58
C LYS A 103 8.16 -3.60 -25.11
N VAL A 104 9.14 -3.46 -24.21
CA VAL A 104 8.90 -3.27 -22.79
C VAL A 104 9.56 -1.97 -22.36
N SER A 105 8.78 -1.03 -21.88
CA SER A 105 9.23 0.31 -21.47
C SER A 105 9.21 0.43 -19.96
N PHE A 106 10.24 1.09 -19.41
CA PHE A 106 10.34 1.40 -18.01
C PHE A 106 10.06 2.90 -17.82
N ARG A 107 9.10 3.23 -16.98
CA ARG A 107 8.64 4.61 -16.80
C ARG A 107 8.42 4.93 -15.32
N HIS A 108 8.46 6.19 -14.99
CA HIS A 108 8.11 6.66 -13.64
C HIS A 108 6.85 7.53 -13.67
N MET A 109 6.21 7.61 -12.50
CA MET A 109 5.02 8.43 -12.30
C MET A 109 5.07 9.09 -10.92
N GLU A 110 6.02 10.01 -10.76
CA GLU A 110 6.34 10.64 -9.49
C GLU A 110 5.22 11.57 -9.02
N HIS A 111 4.75 12.43 -9.92
CA HIS A 111 3.73 13.41 -9.61
C HIS A 111 2.33 12.93 -10.03
N GLU A 112 1.31 13.45 -9.35
CA GLU A 112 -0.09 13.09 -9.63
C GLU A 112 -0.48 13.42 -11.08
N GLN A 113 0.02 14.50 -11.63
CA GLN A 113 -0.28 14.95 -12.99
C GLN A 113 0.39 14.13 -14.09
N THR A 114 1.47 13.40 -13.80
CA THR A 114 2.20 12.58 -14.78
C THR A 114 1.29 11.53 -15.44
N LYS A 115 0.24 11.07 -14.75
CA LYS A 115 -0.76 10.17 -15.35
C LYS A 115 -1.40 10.75 -16.61
N LEU A 116 -1.53 12.07 -16.74
CA LEU A 116 -2.15 12.74 -17.90
C LEU A 116 -1.31 12.66 -19.17
N GLU A 117 0.01 12.48 -19.05
CA GLU A 117 0.93 12.27 -20.18
C GLU A 117 0.60 10.98 -20.93
N TRP A 118 -0.11 10.06 -20.30
CA TRP A 118 -0.57 8.80 -20.89
C TRP A 118 -1.92 8.92 -21.62
N GLN A 119 -2.46 10.12 -21.74
CA GLN A 119 -3.70 10.34 -22.47
C GLN A 119 -3.56 9.89 -23.93
N GLY A 120 -4.54 9.13 -24.43
CA GLY A 120 -4.52 8.62 -25.81
C GLY A 120 -3.74 7.31 -26.02
N THR A 121 -2.92 6.88 -25.06
CA THR A 121 -2.13 5.64 -25.18
C THR A 121 -2.99 4.37 -25.09
N GLN A 122 -2.45 3.28 -25.65
CA GLN A 122 -3.01 1.92 -25.57
C GLN A 122 -1.91 0.98 -25.11
N ILE A 123 -2.10 0.38 -23.94
CA ILE A 123 -1.08 -0.44 -23.30
C ILE A 123 -1.69 -1.81 -22.98
N PRO A 124 -1.29 -2.89 -23.68
CA PRO A 124 -1.79 -4.24 -23.43
C PRO A 124 -1.46 -4.76 -22.03
N LEU A 125 -0.24 -4.52 -21.55
CA LEU A 125 0.21 -4.90 -20.22
C LEU A 125 0.73 -3.66 -19.49
N ILE A 126 0.08 -3.32 -18.40
CA ILE A 126 0.54 -2.29 -17.46
C ILE A 126 1.03 -2.98 -16.20
N GLU A 127 2.23 -2.61 -15.75
CA GLU A 127 2.79 -3.13 -14.52
C GLU A 127 3.16 -2.00 -13.57
N PHE A 128 2.83 -2.19 -12.28
CA PHE A 128 3.21 -1.28 -11.20
C PHE A 128 4.14 -2.01 -10.24
N ASP A 129 5.42 -1.68 -10.27
CA ASP A 129 6.35 -2.19 -9.28
C ASP A 129 6.34 -1.28 -8.05
N GLU A 130 6.06 -1.85 -6.87
CA GLU A 130 5.75 -1.17 -5.62
C GLU A 130 4.47 -0.31 -5.70
N LEU A 131 3.33 -0.96 -5.95
CA LEU A 131 2.03 -0.31 -6.14
C LEU A 131 1.64 0.62 -4.98
N THR A 132 2.05 0.31 -3.75
CA THR A 132 1.79 1.14 -2.56
C THR A 132 2.39 2.55 -2.64
N HIS A 133 3.38 2.76 -3.52
CA HIS A 133 3.97 4.09 -3.74
C HIS A 133 3.14 4.99 -4.66
N PHE A 134 2.21 4.44 -5.42
CA PHE A 134 1.33 5.19 -6.32
C PHE A 134 0.04 5.61 -5.62
N SER A 135 -0.56 6.71 -6.08
CA SER A 135 -1.90 7.07 -5.62
C SER A 135 -2.97 6.17 -6.23
N GLU A 136 -4.09 6.05 -5.54
CA GLU A 136 -5.28 5.37 -6.07
C GLU A 136 -5.73 5.98 -7.40
N SER A 137 -5.66 7.30 -7.51
CA SER A 137 -6.02 8.05 -8.72
C SER A 137 -5.10 7.72 -9.90
N GLN A 138 -3.77 7.60 -9.67
CA GLN A 138 -2.82 7.18 -10.70
C GLN A 138 -3.17 5.78 -11.22
N PHE A 139 -3.41 4.84 -10.33
CA PHE A 139 -3.73 3.46 -10.69
C PHE A 139 -5.02 3.36 -11.51
N PHE A 140 -6.12 3.89 -11.01
CA PHE A 140 -7.41 3.80 -11.70
C PHE A 140 -7.44 4.60 -13.01
N TYR A 141 -6.72 5.72 -13.11
CA TYR A 141 -6.55 6.43 -14.38
C TYR A 141 -5.87 5.54 -15.42
N MET A 142 -4.81 4.84 -15.04
CA MET A 142 -4.06 3.96 -15.95
C MET A 142 -4.89 2.75 -16.40
N LEU A 143 -5.86 2.27 -15.62
CA LEU A 143 -6.79 1.24 -16.09
C LEU A 143 -7.57 1.68 -17.33
N SER A 144 -7.84 2.98 -17.49
CA SER A 144 -8.48 3.50 -18.69
C SER A 144 -7.55 3.49 -19.93
N ARG A 145 -6.24 3.35 -19.72
CA ARG A 145 -5.22 3.21 -20.76
C ARG A 145 -4.91 1.73 -21.09
N ASN A 146 -5.35 0.81 -20.24
CA ASN A 146 -5.15 -0.63 -20.42
C ASN A 146 -6.08 -1.15 -21.53
N ARG A 147 -5.63 -0.99 -22.76
CA ARG A 147 -6.33 -1.36 -23.99
C ARG A 147 -5.39 -2.06 -24.95
N SER A 148 -5.90 -2.95 -25.82
CA SER A 148 -5.11 -3.73 -26.74
C SER A 148 -5.76 -3.86 -28.11
N LEU A 149 -4.97 -3.67 -29.14
CA LEU A 149 -5.31 -3.99 -30.55
C LEU A 149 -4.36 -5.04 -31.12
N CYS A 150 -3.50 -5.66 -30.30
CA CYS A 150 -2.51 -6.65 -30.74
C CYS A 150 -2.99 -8.09 -30.54
N GLY A 151 -4.24 -8.32 -30.14
CA GLY A 151 -4.77 -9.66 -29.87
C GLY A 151 -4.47 -10.21 -28.47
N VAL A 152 -3.61 -9.53 -27.69
CA VAL A 152 -3.40 -9.86 -26.26
C VAL A 152 -4.51 -9.19 -25.47
N ARG A 153 -5.25 -9.95 -24.66
CA ARG A 153 -6.22 -9.36 -23.71
C ARG A 153 -5.50 -8.38 -22.78
N PRO A 154 -6.00 -7.13 -22.64
CA PRO A 154 -5.37 -6.17 -21.75
C PRO A 154 -5.49 -6.60 -20.29
N TYR A 155 -4.40 -6.45 -19.53
CA TYR A 155 -4.36 -6.82 -18.10
C TYR A 155 -3.30 -6.02 -17.35
N VAL A 156 -3.39 -6.07 -16.02
CA VAL A 156 -2.50 -5.35 -15.09
C VAL A 156 -1.83 -6.33 -14.13
N ARG A 157 -0.57 -6.09 -13.89
CA ARG A 157 0.22 -6.78 -12.87
C ARG A 157 0.81 -5.76 -11.91
N ALA A 158 0.90 -6.12 -10.65
CA ALA A 158 1.51 -5.24 -9.66
C ALA A 158 2.30 -6.02 -8.62
N SER A 159 3.38 -5.43 -8.15
CA SER A 159 4.09 -5.86 -6.96
C SER A 159 3.89 -4.85 -5.83
N CYS A 160 3.98 -5.26 -4.58
CA CYS A 160 4.04 -4.34 -3.45
C CYS A 160 4.55 -5.01 -2.16
N ASN A 161 5.06 -4.17 -1.26
CA ASN A 161 5.28 -4.53 0.13
C ASN A 161 4.10 -4.03 0.98
N PRO A 162 3.84 -4.62 2.16
CA PRO A 162 2.79 -4.18 3.05
C PRO A 162 2.97 -2.73 3.50
N ASP A 163 1.90 -1.97 3.44
CA ASP A 163 1.79 -0.63 4.01
C ASP A 163 0.34 -0.41 4.47
N ALA A 164 0.13 -0.43 5.78
CA ALA A 164 -1.18 -0.28 6.41
C ALA A 164 -1.89 1.04 6.09
N ARG A 165 -1.13 2.10 5.75
CA ARG A 165 -1.66 3.42 5.43
C ARG A 165 -2.03 3.57 3.96
N SER A 166 -1.63 2.62 3.11
CA SER A 166 -1.88 2.69 1.68
C SER A 166 -3.33 2.38 1.32
N TRP A 167 -3.79 2.94 0.20
CA TRP A 167 -5.08 2.57 -0.40
C TRP A 167 -5.10 1.11 -0.86
N VAL A 168 -3.92 0.52 -1.14
CA VAL A 168 -3.78 -0.89 -1.53
C VAL A 168 -4.20 -1.81 -0.40
N ALA A 169 -3.88 -1.49 0.87
CA ALA A 169 -4.33 -2.27 2.02
C ALA A 169 -5.86 -2.37 2.08
N LYS A 170 -6.56 -1.27 1.76
CA LYS A 170 -8.04 -1.26 1.66
C LYS A 170 -8.54 -2.06 0.45
N LEU A 171 -7.86 -1.95 -0.69
CA LEU A 171 -8.22 -2.67 -1.92
C LEU A 171 -8.17 -4.19 -1.73
N ILE A 172 -7.18 -4.70 -1.02
CA ILE A 172 -6.96 -6.14 -0.79
C ILE A 172 -7.50 -6.63 0.57
N ALA A 173 -8.22 -5.80 1.32
CA ALA A 173 -8.65 -6.09 2.68
C ALA A 173 -9.38 -7.44 2.81
N TRP A 174 -10.14 -7.87 1.80
CA TRP A 174 -10.81 -9.16 1.82
C TRP A 174 -9.84 -10.37 1.87
N TRP A 175 -8.63 -10.23 1.32
CA TRP A 175 -7.61 -11.30 1.36
C TRP A 175 -6.78 -11.29 2.65
N ILE A 176 -6.95 -10.26 3.49
CA ILE A 176 -6.19 -10.04 4.72
C ILE A 176 -7.11 -10.26 5.92
N ASP A 177 -6.64 -11.01 6.87
CA ASP A 177 -7.27 -11.12 8.18
C ASP A 177 -7.15 -9.79 8.93
N GLN A 178 -8.27 -9.20 9.28
CA GLN A 178 -8.32 -7.83 9.82
C GLN A 178 -7.96 -7.74 11.31
N ASP A 179 -7.81 -8.87 11.98
CA ASP A 179 -7.37 -8.93 13.38
C ASP A 179 -5.85 -9.10 13.45
N SER A 180 -5.30 -9.98 12.64
CA SER A 180 -3.87 -10.31 12.65
C SER A 180 -3.02 -9.51 11.65
N GLY A 181 -3.62 -8.98 10.60
CA GLY A 181 -2.91 -8.28 9.51
C GLY A 181 -2.24 -9.19 8.49
N PHE A 182 -2.38 -10.50 8.60
CA PHE A 182 -1.78 -11.45 7.69
C PHE A 182 -2.74 -11.92 6.59
N PRO A 183 -2.21 -12.34 5.42
CA PRO A 183 -3.02 -12.93 4.37
C PRO A 183 -3.73 -14.20 4.82
N ILE A 184 -5.02 -14.33 4.46
CA ILE A 184 -5.81 -15.53 4.69
C ILE A 184 -5.44 -16.58 3.63
N PRO A 185 -4.84 -17.73 4.00
CA PRO A 185 -4.31 -18.70 3.03
C PRO A 185 -5.35 -19.20 2.04
N GLU A 186 -6.57 -19.44 2.50
CA GLU A 186 -7.68 -19.96 1.70
C GLU A 186 -8.19 -18.96 0.66
N ARG A 187 -7.86 -17.66 0.84
CA ARG A 187 -8.22 -16.59 -0.08
C ARG A 187 -7.10 -16.21 -1.04
N ALA A 188 -5.88 -16.69 -0.82
CA ALA A 188 -4.72 -16.42 -1.66
C ALA A 188 -4.99 -16.85 -3.12
N GLY A 189 -4.85 -15.90 -4.06
CA GLY A 189 -5.09 -16.12 -5.47
C GLY A 189 -6.57 -16.27 -5.88
N LYS A 190 -7.53 -16.26 -4.96
CA LYS A 190 -8.95 -16.24 -5.33
C LYS A 190 -9.29 -14.95 -6.06
N VAL A 191 -10.02 -15.09 -7.15
CA VAL A 191 -10.47 -13.98 -7.99
C VAL A 191 -11.75 -13.41 -7.41
N ARG A 192 -11.79 -12.10 -7.23
CA ARG A 192 -13.02 -11.35 -6.95
C ARG A 192 -13.28 -10.33 -8.04
N TRP A 193 -14.51 -9.93 -8.16
CA TRP A 193 -14.97 -9.00 -9.19
C TRP A 193 -15.44 -7.70 -8.55
N PHE A 194 -15.17 -6.58 -9.21
CA PHE A 194 -15.61 -5.29 -8.71
C PHE A 194 -16.09 -4.36 -9.84
N VAL A 195 -16.97 -3.44 -9.47
CA VAL A 195 -17.37 -2.27 -10.24
C VAL A 195 -17.06 -1.03 -9.42
N ARG A 196 -16.52 0.00 -10.06
CA ARG A 196 -16.18 1.26 -9.41
C ARG A 196 -17.29 2.29 -9.63
N HIS A 197 -17.79 2.89 -8.52
CA HIS A 197 -18.76 3.97 -8.53
C HIS A 197 -18.17 5.17 -7.78
N GLY A 198 -17.86 6.24 -8.49
CA GLY A 198 -17.14 7.38 -7.90
C GLY A 198 -15.83 6.90 -7.25
N ASP A 199 -15.68 7.13 -5.96
CA ASP A 199 -14.51 6.70 -5.17
C ASP A 199 -14.73 5.35 -4.45
N GLY A 200 -15.91 4.72 -4.62
CA GLY A 200 -16.25 3.45 -3.99
C GLY A 200 -16.12 2.25 -4.92
N LEU A 201 -15.87 1.07 -4.33
CA LEU A 201 -15.82 -0.22 -5.01
C LEU A 201 -16.95 -1.11 -4.50
N SER A 202 -17.78 -1.62 -5.41
CA SER A 202 -18.74 -2.69 -5.12
C SER A 202 -18.11 -4.02 -5.50
N TRP A 203 -18.09 -5.00 -4.59
CA TRP A 203 -17.43 -6.28 -4.77
C TRP A 203 -18.42 -7.44 -4.88
N GLY A 204 -18.07 -8.47 -5.66
CA GLY A 204 -18.79 -9.73 -5.77
C GLY A 204 -17.86 -10.90 -6.08
N ASP A 205 -18.38 -12.10 -6.00
CA ASP A 205 -17.59 -13.33 -6.14
C ASP A 205 -17.61 -13.86 -7.59
N SER A 206 -18.46 -13.31 -8.45
CA SER A 206 -18.49 -13.66 -9.87
C SER A 206 -18.80 -12.46 -10.76
N ARG A 207 -18.36 -12.55 -12.02
CA ARG A 207 -18.68 -11.57 -13.06
C ARG A 207 -20.19 -11.44 -13.24
N LYS A 208 -20.89 -12.57 -13.33
CA LYS A 208 -22.36 -12.61 -13.53
C LYS A 208 -23.12 -11.90 -12.42
N GLU A 209 -22.71 -12.11 -11.17
CA GLU A 209 -23.28 -11.40 -10.02
C GLU A 209 -23.13 -9.88 -10.15
N MET A 210 -21.93 -9.42 -10.55
CA MET A 210 -21.66 -8.00 -10.68
C MET A 210 -22.40 -7.37 -11.86
N GLU A 211 -22.52 -8.06 -12.99
CA GLU A 211 -23.32 -7.62 -14.13
C GLU A 211 -24.82 -7.49 -13.79
N GLN A 212 -25.33 -8.39 -12.95
CA GLN A 212 -26.72 -8.33 -12.46
C GLN A 212 -26.95 -7.16 -11.49
N ARG A 213 -25.99 -6.91 -10.59
CA ARG A 213 -26.08 -5.80 -9.62
C ARG A 213 -25.87 -4.43 -10.26
N HIS A 214 -25.08 -4.38 -11.33
CA HIS A 214 -24.66 -3.14 -11.99
C HIS A 214 -24.86 -3.24 -13.51
N PRO A 215 -26.13 -3.24 -14.00
CA PRO A 215 -26.43 -3.36 -15.41
C PRO A 215 -25.75 -2.25 -16.23
N GLY A 216 -25.14 -2.62 -17.36
CA GLY A 216 -24.46 -1.67 -18.26
C GLY A 216 -23.04 -1.29 -17.83
N GLN A 217 -22.51 -1.86 -16.73
CA GLN A 217 -21.13 -1.68 -16.32
C GLN A 217 -20.34 -2.95 -16.52
N GLU A 218 -19.06 -2.81 -16.93
CA GLU A 218 -18.14 -3.93 -17.11
C GLU A 218 -17.34 -4.18 -15.84
N PRO A 219 -17.60 -5.30 -15.11
CA PRO A 219 -16.83 -5.64 -13.93
C PRO A 219 -15.38 -5.98 -14.27
N LYS A 220 -14.48 -5.60 -13.39
CA LYS A 220 -13.06 -6.00 -13.42
C LYS A 220 -12.78 -7.04 -12.34
N SER A 221 -11.89 -7.96 -12.66
CA SER A 221 -11.47 -8.99 -11.73
C SER A 221 -10.11 -8.66 -11.10
N LEU A 222 -9.96 -8.98 -9.82
CA LEU A 222 -8.72 -8.83 -9.06
C LEU A 222 -8.42 -10.08 -8.27
N ALA A 223 -7.14 -10.44 -8.20
CA ALA A 223 -6.61 -11.48 -7.34
C ALA A 223 -5.35 -10.99 -6.62
N PHE A 224 -5.19 -11.38 -5.36
CA PHE A 224 -4.02 -11.08 -4.54
C PHE A 224 -3.25 -12.36 -4.22
N PHE A 225 -1.94 -12.31 -4.42
CA PHE A 225 -1.01 -13.41 -4.21
C PHE A 225 0.00 -12.99 -3.14
N PRO A 226 -0.13 -13.46 -1.89
CA PRO A 226 0.83 -13.16 -0.84
C PRO A 226 2.15 -13.87 -1.10
N SER A 227 3.26 -13.17 -0.92
CA SER A 227 4.61 -13.72 -1.01
C SER A 227 5.35 -13.61 0.31
N LYS A 228 6.19 -14.60 0.58
CA LYS A 228 7.12 -14.66 1.71
C LYS A 228 8.55 -14.83 1.20
N LEU A 229 9.53 -14.60 2.07
CA LEU A 229 10.93 -14.81 1.73
C LEU A 229 11.21 -16.28 1.34
N GLU A 230 10.56 -17.22 2.02
CA GLU A 230 10.70 -18.66 1.80
C GLU A 230 10.23 -19.11 0.41
N ASP A 231 9.38 -18.31 -0.25
CA ASP A 231 8.92 -18.57 -1.62
C ASP A 231 10.00 -18.31 -2.68
N ASN A 232 11.19 -17.79 -2.26
CA ASN A 232 12.32 -17.53 -3.13
C ASN A 232 13.58 -18.32 -2.71
N PRO A 233 13.61 -19.62 -2.95
CA PRO A 233 14.76 -20.47 -2.61
C PRO A 233 16.07 -20.04 -3.30
N THR A 234 15.98 -19.38 -4.45
CA THR A 234 17.14 -18.87 -5.18
C THR A 234 17.85 -17.76 -4.37
N LEU A 235 17.10 -16.82 -3.80
CA LEU A 235 17.68 -15.77 -2.96
C LEU A 235 18.29 -16.35 -1.70
N LEU A 236 17.55 -17.20 -0.99
CA LEU A 236 18.04 -17.83 0.24
C LEU A 236 19.31 -18.65 0.04
N LYS A 237 19.48 -19.27 -1.13
CA LYS A 237 20.69 -20.01 -1.49
C LYS A 237 21.84 -19.07 -1.85
N LYS A 238 21.58 -17.96 -2.57
CA LYS A 238 22.62 -17.02 -3.01
C LYS A 238 23.08 -16.09 -1.90
N ASP A 239 22.18 -15.66 -1.03
CA ASP A 239 22.44 -14.75 0.09
C ASP A 239 21.78 -15.28 1.38
N PRO A 240 22.39 -16.23 2.09
CA PRO A 240 21.88 -16.73 3.36
C PRO A 240 21.83 -15.65 4.47
N GLY A 241 22.61 -14.57 4.33
CA GLY A 241 22.66 -13.44 5.28
C GLY A 241 21.48 -12.49 5.16
N TYR A 242 20.74 -12.53 4.06
CA TYR A 242 19.62 -11.61 3.82
C TYR A 242 18.53 -11.67 4.90
N LEU A 243 18.21 -12.88 5.38
CA LEU A 243 17.26 -13.05 6.48
C LEU A 243 17.73 -12.34 7.77
N ALA A 244 19.02 -12.46 8.10
CA ALA A 244 19.58 -11.80 9.28
C ALA A 244 19.50 -10.27 9.16
N ASN A 245 19.73 -9.73 7.96
CA ASN A 245 19.57 -8.29 7.69
C ASN A 245 18.12 -7.83 7.91
N LEU A 246 17.12 -8.58 7.43
CA LEU A 246 15.72 -8.28 7.68
C LEU A 246 15.34 -8.39 9.15
N MET A 247 15.91 -9.35 9.89
CA MET A 247 15.67 -9.50 11.32
C MET A 247 16.26 -8.33 12.14
N ALA A 248 17.30 -7.68 11.65
CA ALA A 248 17.93 -6.52 12.30
C ALA A 248 17.17 -5.21 12.09
N LEU A 249 16.16 -5.17 11.23
CA LEU A 249 15.34 -3.98 10.99
C LEU A 249 14.54 -3.58 12.25
N PRO A 250 14.18 -2.29 12.39
CA PRO A 250 13.22 -1.83 13.38
C PRO A 250 11.93 -2.65 13.33
N ARG A 251 11.23 -2.75 14.46
CA ARG A 251 10.06 -3.63 14.61
C ARG A 251 9.04 -3.47 13.48
N LEU A 252 8.63 -2.23 13.17
CA LEU A 252 7.63 -1.98 12.13
C LEU A 252 8.08 -2.49 10.76
N GLU A 253 9.27 -2.09 10.33
CA GLU A 253 9.82 -2.52 9.04
C GLU A 253 10.00 -4.03 8.98
N ARG A 254 10.42 -4.66 10.09
CA ARG A 254 10.53 -6.11 10.19
C ARG A 254 9.17 -6.80 10.06
N GLU A 255 8.13 -6.31 10.73
CA GLU A 255 6.77 -6.85 10.62
C GLU A 255 6.21 -6.71 9.19
N GLN A 256 6.51 -5.61 8.52
CA GLN A 256 6.10 -5.39 7.14
C GLN A 256 6.93 -6.21 6.14
N LEU A 257 8.27 -6.05 6.19
CA LEU A 257 9.16 -6.56 5.14
C LEU A 257 9.53 -8.04 5.32
N LEU A 258 9.60 -8.54 6.56
CA LEU A 258 9.84 -9.94 6.84
C LEU A 258 8.54 -10.69 7.13
N GLY A 259 7.68 -10.14 7.99
CA GLY A 259 6.43 -10.77 8.38
C GLY A 259 5.35 -10.73 7.31
N GLY A 260 5.35 -9.73 6.46
CA GLY A 260 4.28 -9.53 5.48
C GLY A 260 2.98 -9.02 6.10
N ASN A 261 3.04 -8.34 7.24
CA ASN A 261 1.88 -7.84 7.96
C ASN A 261 1.35 -6.54 7.33
N TRP A 262 0.09 -6.55 6.89
CA TRP A 262 -0.59 -5.43 6.22
C TRP A 262 -1.24 -4.43 7.16
N LEU A 263 -1.31 -4.72 8.46
CA LEU A 263 -1.86 -3.84 9.49
C LEU A 263 -0.77 -3.30 10.43
N ALA A 264 0.50 -3.68 10.21
CA ALA A 264 1.60 -3.17 11.01
C ALA A 264 1.70 -1.64 10.88
N THR A 265 1.60 -0.97 12.00
CA THR A 265 1.77 0.49 12.14
C THR A 265 2.80 0.78 13.21
N GLU A 266 3.41 1.96 13.17
CA GLU A 266 4.16 2.45 14.32
C GLU A 266 3.25 2.37 15.56
N GLU A 267 3.79 1.89 16.65
CA GLU A 267 3.06 1.93 17.90
C GLU A 267 2.62 3.37 18.15
N THR A 268 1.33 3.60 18.07
CA THR A 268 0.78 4.79 18.71
C THR A 268 1.05 4.60 20.20
N VAL A 269 1.65 5.59 20.84
CA VAL A 269 1.88 5.58 22.29
C VAL A 269 0.61 5.18 23.06
N ILE A 270 -0.55 5.36 22.41
CA ILE A 270 -1.87 4.96 22.90
C ILE A 270 -2.49 3.97 21.89
N ASP A 271 -2.49 2.69 22.22
CA ASP A 271 -3.23 1.68 21.48
C ASP A 271 -4.73 1.81 21.78
N LYS A 272 -5.58 1.69 20.75
CA LYS A 272 -7.04 1.64 20.91
C LYS A 272 -7.48 0.52 21.86
N ALA A 273 -6.74 -0.58 21.90
CA ALA A 273 -6.97 -1.67 22.83
C ALA A 273 -6.85 -1.26 24.30
N HIS A 274 -6.12 -0.18 24.59
CA HIS A 274 -5.99 0.38 25.93
C HIS A 274 -7.08 1.41 26.27
N LEU A 275 -7.85 1.88 25.28
CA LEU A 275 -8.94 2.81 25.53
C LEU A 275 -10.15 2.08 26.07
N ARG A 276 -10.74 2.65 27.12
CA ARG A 276 -11.96 2.15 27.77
C ARG A 276 -12.99 3.26 27.84
N SER A 277 -14.24 2.90 27.66
CA SER A 277 -15.36 3.80 27.93
C SER A 277 -15.59 3.88 29.43
N TYR A 278 -15.93 5.04 29.92
CA TYR A 278 -16.37 5.26 31.28
C TYR A 278 -17.69 6.05 31.31
N THR A 279 -18.41 5.97 32.40
CA THR A 279 -19.53 6.90 32.70
C THR A 279 -19.14 7.83 33.81
N LEU A 280 -19.60 9.08 33.72
CA LEU A 280 -19.45 10.08 34.75
C LEU A 280 -20.83 10.53 35.22
N ARG A 281 -21.14 10.37 36.50
CA ARG A 281 -22.37 10.86 37.12
C ARG A 281 -22.00 11.74 38.30
N GLY A 282 -22.28 13.05 38.20
CA GLY A 282 -21.73 14.02 39.10
C GLY A 282 -20.21 14.00 39.07
N GLU A 283 -19.58 13.72 40.19
CA GLU A 283 -18.12 13.62 40.32
C GLU A 283 -17.62 12.17 40.42
N ILE A 284 -18.47 11.17 40.08
CA ILE A 284 -18.13 9.74 40.19
C ILE A 284 -17.90 9.15 38.80
N TYR A 285 -16.70 8.66 38.58
CA TYR A 285 -16.33 7.80 37.42
C TYR A 285 -16.73 6.36 37.69
N SER A 286 -17.27 5.71 36.66
CA SER A 286 -17.52 4.27 36.65
C SER A 286 -16.93 3.66 35.38
N VAL A 287 -15.98 2.75 35.54
CA VAL A 287 -15.25 2.11 34.44
C VAL A 287 -15.08 0.61 34.69
N LEU A 288 -15.20 -0.20 33.63
CA LEU A 288 -14.88 -1.63 33.67
C LEU A 288 -13.44 -1.83 33.17
N LEU A 289 -12.57 -2.32 34.06
CA LEU A 289 -11.17 -2.60 33.76
C LEU A 289 -10.83 -4.05 34.09
N HIS A 290 -10.42 -4.83 33.08
CA HIS A 290 -10.06 -6.25 33.21
C HIS A 290 -11.11 -7.10 33.97
N GLY A 291 -12.39 -6.83 33.76
CA GLY A 291 -13.50 -7.52 34.44
C GLY A 291 -13.85 -6.97 35.83
N GLU A 292 -13.08 -6.03 36.37
CA GLU A 292 -13.34 -5.35 37.64
C GLU A 292 -14.11 -4.04 37.39
N HIS A 293 -15.17 -3.81 38.12
CA HIS A 293 -15.95 -2.58 38.06
C HIS A 293 -15.39 -1.58 39.06
N LEU A 294 -14.75 -0.51 38.59
CA LEU A 294 -14.16 0.52 39.40
C LEU A 294 -15.10 1.72 39.52
N VAL A 295 -15.25 2.24 40.75
CA VAL A 295 -15.99 3.47 41.08
C VAL A 295 -15.02 4.42 41.74
N ILE A 296 -14.78 5.59 41.14
CA ILE A 296 -13.69 6.49 41.51
C ILE A 296 -14.28 7.90 41.66
N ASP A 297 -14.05 8.54 42.78
CA ASP A 297 -14.39 9.96 42.99
C ASP A 297 -13.35 10.84 42.28
N SER A 298 -13.80 11.79 41.48
CA SER A 298 -12.92 12.71 40.73
C SER A 298 -12.04 13.57 41.68
N HIS A 299 -12.44 13.78 42.88
CA HIS A 299 -11.61 14.47 43.90
C HIS A 299 -10.35 13.68 44.29
N GLN A 300 -10.32 12.39 44.02
CA GLN A 300 -9.12 11.53 44.21
C GLN A 300 -8.15 11.62 43.03
N CYS A 301 -8.54 12.33 41.97
CA CYS A 301 -7.75 12.47 40.76
C CYS A 301 -7.02 13.81 40.73
N ARG A 302 -5.84 13.82 40.15
CA ARG A 302 -5.12 15.06 39.84
C ARG A 302 -5.57 15.55 38.47
N ARG A 303 -6.11 16.78 38.41
CA ARG A 303 -6.46 17.43 37.15
C ARG A 303 -5.23 17.99 36.45
N LEU A 304 -5.10 17.72 35.16
CA LEU A 304 -4.00 18.21 34.33
C LEU A 304 -4.51 18.51 32.91
N ALA A 305 -3.75 19.27 32.16
CA ALA A 305 -4.03 19.50 30.73
C ALA A 305 -2.80 19.20 29.87
N THR A 306 -3.08 18.75 28.67
CA THR A 306 -2.07 18.59 27.63
C THR A 306 -2.44 19.44 26.44
N ILE A 307 -1.42 19.97 25.75
CA ILE A 307 -1.61 20.79 24.56
C ILE A 307 -0.71 20.31 23.42
N ASP A 308 -1.30 20.20 22.25
CA ASP A 308 -0.60 20.02 20.98
C ASP A 308 -0.90 21.24 20.09
N THR A 309 0.13 21.99 19.74
CA THR A 309 0.00 23.26 19.03
C THR A 309 0.23 23.11 17.54
N ALA A 310 -0.69 23.63 16.72
CA ALA A 310 -0.50 23.70 15.28
C ALA A 310 0.61 24.69 14.90
N GLY A 311 1.50 24.26 13.99
CA GLY A 311 2.50 25.14 13.40
C GLY A 311 1.97 26.08 12.31
N THR A 312 0.71 25.90 11.84
CA THR A 312 0.15 26.63 10.71
C THR A 312 -1.33 26.95 10.94
N SER A 313 -1.70 28.26 10.90
CA SER A 313 -3.10 28.70 10.95
C SER A 313 -3.80 28.52 9.59
N LYS A 314 -5.15 28.59 9.57
CA LYS A 314 -5.96 28.58 8.34
C LYS A 314 -5.49 29.61 7.32
N GLU A 315 -5.27 30.85 7.75
CA GLU A 315 -4.83 31.97 6.91
C GLU A 315 -3.47 31.72 6.23
N LYS A 316 -2.50 31.12 6.95
CA LYS A 316 -1.20 30.74 6.40
C LYS A 316 -1.22 29.49 5.54
N ALA A 317 -2.25 28.66 5.63
CA ALA A 317 -2.41 27.45 4.83
C ALA A 317 -3.04 27.77 3.47
N GLU A 318 -3.91 28.79 3.39
CA GLU A 318 -4.48 29.28 2.13
C GLU A 318 -3.42 29.86 1.20
N ASP A 319 -2.37 30.51 1.73
CA ASP A 319 -1.24 31.03 0.96
C ASP A 319 -0.28 29.92 0.45
N LYS A 320 -0.30 28.73 1.05
CA LYS A 320 0.52 27.58 0.64
C LYS A 320 -0.36 26.54 -0.05
N LYS A 321 -0.52 26.66 -1.35
CA LYS A 321 -1.25 25.69 -2.19
C LYS A 321 -0.93 24.25 -1.79
N GLY A 322 -1.88 23.57 -1.13
CA GLY A 322 -1.94 22.11 -1.08
C GLY A 322 -1.72 21.41 0.27
N LYS A 323 -1.53 22.10 1.41
CA LYS A 323 -1.52 21.43 2.72
C LYS A 323 -2.70 21.89 3.57
N PRO A 324 -3.53 20.96 4.10
CA PRO A 324 -4.58 21.34 5.03
C PRO A 324 -3.97 21.97 6.30
N PRO A 325 -4.63 22.97 6.93
CA PRO A 325 -4.16 23.56 8.16
C PRO A 325 -4.09 22.50 9.28
N SER A 326 -3.08 22.61 10.13
CA SER A 326 -2.94 21.73 11.29
C SER A 326 -3.92 22.11 12.40
N TRP A 327 -4.27 21.16 13.26
CA TRP A 327 -5.15 21.36 14.42
C TRP A 327 -4.33 21.68 15.66
N SER A 328 -4.77 22.68 16.45
CA SER A 328 -4.36 22.82 17.85
C SER A 328 -5.36 22.08 18.74
N VAL A 329 -4.86 21.30 19.66
CA VAL A 329 -5.69 20.48 20.57
C VAL A 329 -5.28 20.76 22.01
N LEU A 330 -6.26 21.05 22.86
CA LEU A 330 -6.10 21.16 24.31
C LEU A 330 -7.01 20.12 24.97
N ALA A 331 -6.43 19.18 25.69
CA ALA A 331 -7.16 18.13 26.38
C ALA A 331 -7.01 18.26 27.88
N VAL A 332 -8.14 18.13 28.62
CA VAL A 332 -8.19 18.14 30.08
C VAL A 332 -8.43 16.73 30.58
N TRP A 333 -7.64 16.31 31.53
CA TRP A 333 -7.61 14.98 32.07
C TRP A 333 -7.73 14.97 33.57
N ASP A 334 -8.37 13.93 34.11
CA ASP A 334 -8.27 13.56 35.51
C ASP A 334 -7.40 12.31 35.65
N TYR A 335 -6.26 12.41 36.30
CA TYR A 335 -5.30 11.31 36.47
C TYR A 335 -5.49 10.68 37.86
N TRP A 336 -5.85 9.40 37.89
CA TRP A 336 -5.95 8.58 39.07
C TRP A 336 -4.72 7.69 39.21
N HIS A 337 -3.83 8.07 40.13
CA HIS A 337 -2.51 7.45 40.28
C HIS A 337 -2.52 6.02 40.85
N ALA A 338 -3.62 5.59 41.53
CA ALA A 338 -3.69 4.30 42.19
C ALA A 338 -3.60 3.11 41.18
N LYS A 339 -4.06 3.30 39.92
CA LYS A 339 -3.96 2.31 38.83
C LYS A 339 -3.50 2.94 37.51
N ASP A 340 -2.83 4.09 37.56
CA ASP A 340 -2.31 4.82 36.36
C ASP A 340 -3.40 5.07 35.30
N LEU A 341 -4.59 5.51 35.73
CA LEU A 341 -5.71 5.77 34.81
C LEU A 341 -5.84 7.25 34.49
N LEU A 342 -6.03 7.56 33.21
CA LEU A 342 -6.33 8.90 32.71
C LEU A 342 -7.76 8.93 32.18
N PHE A 343 -8.58 9.82 32.75
CA PHE A 343 -9.96 10.09 32.32
C PHE A 343 -9.99 11.37 31.49
N LEU A 344 -10.33 11.25 30.18
CA LEU A 344 -10.45 12.42 29.32
C LEU A 344 -11.74 13.18 29.62
N ARG A 345 -11.63 14.37 30.28
CA ARG A 345 -12.76 15.21 30.68
C ARG A 345 -13.26 16.10 29.56
N HIS A 346 -12.34 16.71 28.84
CA HIS A 346 -12.65 17.67 27.79
C HIS A 346 -11.59 17.73 26.72
N VAL A 347 -12.03 17.99 25.49
CA VAL A 347 -11.14 18.27 24.36
C VAL A 347 -11.64 19.55 23.68
N TRP A 348 -10.79 20.54 23.65
CA TRP A 348 -10.93 21.66 22.73
C TRP A 348 -10.02 21.43 21.53
N ARG A 349 -10.53 21.67 20.33
CA ARG A 349 -9.80 21.46 19.09
C ARG A 349 -10.21 22.52 18.07
N ASP A 350 -9.23 23.26 17.54
CA ASP A 350 -9.46 24.24 16.47
C ASP A 350 -8.23 24.49 15.63
N GLN A 351 -8.41 25.15 14.47
CA GLN A 351 -7.35 25.52 13.52
C GLN A 351 -7.08 27.03 13.63
N VAL A 352 -6.55 27.47 14.76
CA VAL A 352 -6.35 28.88 15.11
C VAL A 352 -4.90 29.31 15.03
N GLY A 353 -4.68 30.60 14.89
CA GLY A 353 -3.37 31.23 14.98
C GLY A 353 -2.83 31.25 16.42
N TRP A 354 -1.54 31.53 16.55
CA TRP A 354 -0.86 31.56 17.84
C TRP A 354 -1.48 32.56 18.84
N ASN A 355 -1.91 33.73 18.35
CA ASN A 355 -2.49 34.76 19.22
C ASN A 355 -3.85 34.33 19.83
N ASP A 356 -4.70 33.69 19.01
CA ASP A 356 -5.98 33.15 19.45
C ASP A 356 -5.78 31.99 20.42
N LEU A 357 -4.78 31.13 20.14
CA LEU A 357 -4.43 30.02 21.00
C LEU A 357 -3.99 30.50 22.38
N LYS A 358 -3.14 31.57 22.45
CA LYS A 358 -2.70 32.17 23.72
C LYS A 358 -3.83 32.67 24.59
N SER A 359 -4.88 33.24 24.02
CA SER A 359 -6.05 33.71 24.78
C SER A 359 -6.95 32.54 25.20
N ARG A 360 -7.04 31.49 24.36
CA ARG A 360 -7.93 30.37 24.62
C ARG A 360 -7.42 29.40 25.70
N ILE A 361 -6.11 29.19 25.79
CA ILE A 361 -5.51 28.30 26.80
C ILE A 361 -5.93 28.68 28.23
N PRO A 362 -5.71 29.92 28.72
CA PRO A 362 -6.09 30.29 30.09
C PRO A 362 -7.60 30.18 30.35
N GLU A 363 -8.42 30.45 29.34
CA GLU A 363 -9.88 30.36 29.42
C GLU A 363 -10.33 28.91 29.67
N VAL A 364 -9.82 27.96 28.91
CA VAL A 364 -10.14 26.54 29.08
C VAL A 364 -9.59 26.01 30.40
N LEU A 365 -8.33 26.31 30.74
CA LEU A 365 -7.72 25.85 31.98
C LEU A 365 -8.50 26.34 33.21
N LYS A 366 -8.86 27.64 33.24
CA LYS A 366 -9.65 28.24 34.32
C LYS A 366 -11.06 27.63 34.39
N GLY A 367 -11.72 27.47 33.26
CA GLY A 367 -13.07 26.89 33.18
C GLY A 367 -13.14 25.44 33.69
N TRP A 368 -12.06 24.70 33.62
CA TRP A 368 -11.97 23.31 34.09
C TRP A 368 -11.21 23.13 35.39
N GLY A 369 -10.79 24.23 36.05
CA GLY A 369 -10.07 24.18 37.34
C GLY A 369 -8.71 23.44 37.23
N VAL A 370 -8.02 23.56 36.10
CA VAL A 370 -6.66 23.07 35.98
C VAL A 370 -5.71 24.07 36.63
N PRO A 371 -4.82 23.64 37.55
CA PRO A 371 -3.93 24.53 38.29
C PRO A 371 -2.86 25.19 37.41
#